data_f0d6f6939e352edc5f97d526ffb1719e
#
_entry.id   f0d6f6939e352edc5f97d526ffb1719e
#
_cell.length_a   1.000
_cell.length_b   1.000
_cell.length_c   1.000
_cell.angle_alpha   90.00
_cell.angle_beta   90.00
_cell.angle_gamma   90.00
#
_symmetry.space_group_name_H-M   'P 1'
#
loop_
_entity.id
_entity.type
_entity.pdbx_description
1 polymer ?
#
loop_
_entity_poly.entity_id
_entity_poly.type
_entity_poly.pdbx_seq_one_letter_code
_entity_poly.pdbx_strand_id
1 'polypeptide(L)'
;MARSAGADADAVTGQAARRVAPRRAAWLLALAACAAQPAYAVYAIAQYGEPKYPAGFKHFDYVNPDAPKGGTLVLANPSRLTTFDKFNPFTLRGNPAPGIGMLFESLTTGSADEPASAYGLLADDIAIAPDRMSVTFHINPRARFSNGDRVTAADVKYSFDTLKSPKAAPQYAAYFSDISQAVAVDAATVRFEFKRANRELPLIAGAIPVFSRKWGSKPDGSQVAFDQLAFETPIGSGPYLIDHYDSGRTIDYRRDPNYWGAGLPVRVGTNNFAHIVYKLYGDGVARLEAFKAGEYDAMVEYIARNWVRRDIGKRFDSGELVKREFRQHNGAGMQGFFMNLRRPLFQDVRVREALDLAFDFEWLNRQLFFGGYTRLNSYFADTELQATGTPGEGELAILEPLRKQLDPAVFGPMPEQPSTAAPGSLRANLLKARALLADAGWTYRDGALRNAKGEPFRFEILDDSGSAMAPVVTAYQRNLAKLGIEASFRAADFALLQKRLDAFDYDMTTVRYPGVQVPGSEQVARFASRYADQPGSDNMIGLKSPGVDAILGSLVQAQTRPQLLDATHALDRVLMHGYYAIPQWYSTVHRIAYKRTLAYPASLPLYYSAEDWIASMWWATPAHGQPSGD
;
A
#
# COMPACT_ATOMS: atom_id res chain seq x y z
N MET A 1 -3.68 -62.69 -68.95
CA MET A 1 -2.90 -63.93 -69.22
C MET A 1 -2.34 -64.33 -67.84
N ALA A 2 -2.94 -65.27 -67.27
CA ALA A 2 -2.66 -66.68 -67.29
C ALA A 2 -1.64 -67.04 -66.20
N ARG A 3 -2.19 -67.67 -65.17
CA ARG A 3 -2.05 -69.08 -64.69
C ARG A 3 -0.83 -69.27 -63.76
N SER A 4 -0.81 -70.05 -62.74
CA SER A 4 -1.70 -71.07 -62.18
C SER A 4 -0.91 -71.74 -61.04
N ALA A 5 -1.62 -72.08 -59.99
CA ALA A 5 -1.69 -73.43 -59.36
C ALA A 5 -0.38 -73.98 -58.76
N GLY A 6 -0.40 -74.67 -57.71
CA GLY A 6 -1.24 -75.59 -56.98
C GLY A 6 -0.56 -75.90 -55.63
N ALA A 7 -1.35 -76.20 -54.60
CA ALA A 7 -1.63 -77.44 -53.95
C ALA A 7 -0.37 -78.28 -53.54
N ASP A 8 -0.18 -78.76 -52.41
CA ASP A 8 -0.95 -79.58 -51.43
C ASP A 8 -0.28 -79.70 -50.06
N ALA A 9 -1.09 -79.73 -49.04
CA ALA A 9 -1.25 -80.72 -48.00
C ALA A 9 -0.02 -81.24 -47.17
N ASP A 10 0.07 -81.18 -45.93
CA ASP A 10 -0.46 -82.05 -44.90
C ASP A 10 0.21 -81.82 -43.49
N ALA A 11 -0.66 -81.84 -42.53
CA ALA A 11 -0.58 -82.50 -41.25
C ALA A 11 0.30 -81.99 -40.06
N VAL A 12 -0.45 -81.55 -39.05
CA VAL A 12 -0.37 -81.97 -37.64
C VAL A 12 0.91 -81.71 -36.85
N THR A 13 0.83 -80.85 -35.86
CA THR A 13 0.85 -81.16 -34.42
C THR A 13 0.73 -79.88 -33.60
N GLY A 14 -0.11 -79.92 -32.58
CA GLY A 14 -0.38 -78.83 -31.69
C GLY A 14 0.76 -78.54 -30.69
N GLN A 15 0.88 -77.27 -30.35
CA GLN A 15 1.42 -76.88 -29.04
C GLN A 15 0.93 -75.47 -28.59
N ALA A 16 0.60 -75.40 -27.32
CA ALA A 16 -0.02 -74.38 -26.53
C ALA A 16 0.40 -72.91 -26.83
N ALA A 17 -0.55 -72.05 -27.11
CA ALA A 17 -0.41 -70.61 -27.07
C ALA A 17 -0.35 -70.11 -25.63
N ARG A 18 0.83 -69.71 -25.16
CA ARG A 18 1.01 -68.92 -23.91
C ARG A 18 0.52 -67.49 -24.18
N ARG A 19 -0.58 -67.12 -23.53
CA ARG A 19 -1.02 -65.74 -23.45
C ARG A 19 -0.01 -64.90 -22.69
N VAL A 20 0.72 -64.03 -23.36
CA VAL A 20 1.52 -62.93 -22.79
C VAL A 20 0.57 -61.77 -22.59
N ALA A 21 0.16 -61.49 -21.35
CA ALA A 21 -0.59 -60.32 -20.96
C ALA A 21 0.29 -59.06 -21.10
N PRO A 22 -0.26 -57.91 -21.56
CA PRO A 22 0.52 -56.68 -21.74
C PRO A 22 0.81 -56.01 -20.42
N ARG A 23 1.99 -56.23 -19.86
CA ARG A 23 2.49 -55.53 -18.65
C ARG A 23 2.82 -54.06 -18.90
N ARG A 24 2.64 -53.49 -20.07
CA ARG A 24 2.95 -52.11 -20.42
C ARG A 24 1.81 -51.10 -20.17
N ALA A 25 0.55 -51.53 -20.01
CA ALA A 25 -0.59 -50.66 -19.73
C ALA A 25 -0.72 -50.27 -18.25
N ALA A 26 -0.19 -51.10 -17.32
CA ALA A 26 -0.26 -50.82 -15.89
C ALA A 26 0.75 -49.75 -15.42
N TRP A 27 1.83 -49.55 -16.13
CA TRP A 27 2.83 -48.52 -15.78
C TRP A 27 2.44 -47.10 -16.23
N LEU A 28 1.64 -46.94 -17.29
CA LEU A 28 1.12 -45.65 -17.73
C LEU A 28 -0.06 -45.14 -16.87
N LEU A 29 -0.83 -46.04 -16.27
CA LEU A 29 -1.86 -45.68 -15.30
C LEU A 29 -1.30 -45.35 -13.91
N ALA A 30 -0.17 -45.93 -13.51
CA ALA A 30 0.51 -45.61 -12.25
C ALA A 30 1.28 -44.26 -12.31
N LEU A 31 1.76 -43.84 -13.49
CA LEU A 31 2.40 -42.51 -13.67
C LEU A 31 1.37 -41.37 -13.74
N ALA A 32 0.14 -41.63 -14.19
CA ALA A 32 -0.93 -40.61 -14.22
C ALA A 32 -1.57 -40.39 -12.81
N ALA A 33 -1.45 -41.33 -11.89
CA ALA A 33 -1.96 -41.20 -10.52
C ALA A 33 -1.01 -40.46 -9.55
N CYS A 34 0.25 -40.22 -9.92
CA CYS A 34 1.22 -39.47 -9.10
C CYS A 34 1.26 -37.97 -9.36
N ALA A 35 0.43 -37.43 -10.27
CA ALA A 35 0.52 -36.02 -10.66
C ALA A 35 -0.58 -35.10 -10.08
N ALA A 36 -1.47 -35.62 -9.25
CA ALA A 36 -2.47 -34.80 -8.55
C ALA A 36 -2.21 -34.87 -7.04
N GLN A 37 -1.22 -34.12 -6.56
CA GLN A 37 -1.21 -33.78 -5.14
C GLN A 37 -2.48 -32.93 -4.90
N PRO A 38 -3.35 -33.30 -3.94
CA PRO A 38 -4.50 -32.47 -3.64
C PRO A 38 -4.01 -31.10 -3.20
N ALA A 39 -4.50 -30.03 -3.85
CA ALA A 39 -4.39 -28.70 -3.32
C ALA A 39 -5.12 -28.72 -1.96
N TYR A 40 -4.40 -28.48 -0.88
CA TYR A 40 -5.02 -28.39 0.44
C TYR A 40 -5.88 -27.13 0.47
N ALA A 41 -7.17 -27.32 0.70
CA ALA A 41 -8.10 -26.25 0.95
C ALA A 41 -7.79 -25.57 2.28
N VAL A 42 -7.65 -24.26 2.27
CA VAL A 42 -7.27 -23.46 3.45
C VAL A 42 -8.21 -22.28 3.66
N TYR A 43 -8.43 -21.92 4.91
CA TYR A 43 -9.28 -20.79 5.32
C TYR A 43 -8.58 -19.44 5.23
N ALA A 44 -7.27 -19.41 5.03
CA ALA A 44 -6.43 -18.21 5.00
C ALA A 44 -5.17 -18.44 4.16
N ILE A 45 -4.56 -17.34 3.72
CA ILE A 45 -3.31 -17.32 2.97
C ILE A 45 -2.31 -16.49 3.75
N ALA A 46 -1.07 -16.98 3.89
CA ALA A 46 0.09 -16.19 4.30
C ALA A 46 1.13 -16.20 3.19
N GLN A 47 1.73 -15.05 2.91
CA GLN A 47 2.82 -14.96 1.92
C GLN A 47 4.07 -15.70 2.41
N TYR A 48 4.33 -15.62 3.72
CA TYR A 48 5.41 -16.33 4.42
C TYR A 48 4.89 -16.90 5.73
N GLY A 49 5.30 -18.12 6.07
CA GLY A 49 4.88 -18.79 7.31
C GLY A 49 3.41 -19.21 7.30
N GLU A 50 2.84 -19.28 8.47
CA GLU A 50 1.44 -19.66 8.72
C GLU A 50 0.63 -18.44 9.18
N PRO A 51 -0.67 -18.35 8.86
CA PRO A 51 -1.54 -17.30 9.38
C PRO A 51 -1.60 -17.32 10.92
N LYS A 52 -1.59 -16.14 11.55
CA LYS A 52 -1.65 -15.98 13.00
C LYS A 52 -2.89 -16.63 13.63
N TYR A 53 -4.04 -16.44 13.02
CA TYR A 53 -5.31 -16.96 13.55
C TYR A 53 -5.57 -18.36 12.99
N PRO A 54 -5.77 -19.38 13.85
CA PRO A 54 -6.01 -20.77 13.41
C PRO A 54 -7.40 -20.93 12.81
N ALA A 55 -7.61 -22.04 12.11
CA ALA A 55 -8.95 -22.41 11.62
C ALA A 55 -9.97 -22.43 12.77
N GLY A 56 -11.12 -21.82 12.54
CA GLY A 56 -12.20 -21.74 13.55
C GLY A 56 -12.00 -20.68 14.63
N PHE A 57 -11.05 -19.74 14.47
CA PHE A 57 -10.98 -18.54 15.34
C PHE A 57 -12.34 -17.82 15.36
N LYS A 58 -12.60 -17.06 16.42
CA LYS A 58 -13.92 -16.45 16.65
C LYS A 58 -13.99 -14.99 16.24
N HIS A 59 -12.92 -14.26 16.43
CA HIS A 59 -12.74 -12.86 16.07
C HIS A 59 -11.26 -12.51 16.10
N PHE A 60 -10.87 -11.38 15.53
CA PHE A 60 -9.53 -10.84 15.67
C PHE A 60 -9.29 -10.33 17.10
N ASP A 61 -8.03 -10.36 17.58
CA ASP A 61 -7.67 -9.99 18.97
C ASP A 61 -7.84 -8.49 19.26
N TYR A 62 -7.83 -7.67 18.21
CA TYR A 62 -7.88 -6.21 18.28
C TYR A 62 -9.29 -5.63 18.16
N VAL A 63 -10.33 -6.43 18.22
CA VAL A 63 -11.73 -5.97 18.20
C VAL A 63 -12.39 -6.18 19.59
N ASN A 64 -13.48 -5.49 19.83
CA ASN A 64 -14.40 -5.83 20.90
C ASN A 64 -15.56 -6.65 20.29
N PRO A 65 -15.66 -7.97 20.56
CA PRO A 65 -16.72 -8.79 20.01
C PRO A 65 -18.12 -8.38 20.49
N ASP A 66 -18.20 -7.77 21.68
CA ASP A 66 -19.42 -7.29 22.32
C ASP A 66 -19.68 -5.80 22.11
N ALA A 67 -19.00 -5.17 21.14
CA ALA A 67 -19.20 -3.76 20.84
C ALA A 67 -20.67 -3.46 20.52
N PRO A 68 -21.29 -2.47 21.21
CA PRO A 68 -22.67 -2.07 20.93
C PRO A 68 -22.86 -1.69 19.46
N LYS A 69 -23.95 -2.16 18.87
CA LYS A 69 -24.33 -1.81 17.50
C LYS A 69 -25.35 -0.67 17.55
N GLY A 70 -25.07 0.44 16.86
CA GLY A 70 -25.99 1.56 16.81
C GLY A 70 -25.29 2.92 16.79
N GLY A 71 -26.06 3.99 16.88
CA GLY A 71 -25.54 5.34 16.85
C GLY A 71 -25.05 5.79 15.46
N THR A 72 -24.71 7.08 15.40
CA THR A 72 -24.21 7.72 14.18
C THR A 72 -22.76 8.17 14.42
N LEU A 73 -21.90 7.91 13.46
CA LEU A 73 -20.56 8.46 13.37
C LEU A 73 -20.52 9.50 12.26
N VAL A 74 -20.23 10.75 12.61
CA VAL A 74 -20.02 11.82 11.63
C VAL A 74 -18.53 12.08 11.48
N LEU A 75 -18.03 12.01 10.25
CA LEU A 75 -16.62 12.23 9.91
C LEU A 75 -16.48 13.36 8.89
N ALA A 76 -15.35 14.04 8.91
CA ALA A 76 -14.94 14.85 7.78
C ALA A 76 -14.26 13.95 6.73
N ASN A 77 -14.42 14.29 5.44
CA ASN A 77 -13.67 13.60 4.39
C ASN A 77 -12.15 13.70 4.67
N PRO A 78 -11.43 12.57 4.79
CA PRO A 78 -10.00 12.57 5.10
C PRO A 78 -9.14 13.02 3.92
N SER A 79 -9.65 12.90 2.69
CA SER A 79 -8.95 13.31 1.48
C SER A 79 -8.97 14.83 1.29
N ARG A 80 -8.17 15.32 0.34
CA ARG A 80 -8.17 16.74 -0.06
C ARG A 80 -9.34 17.10 -0.99
N LEU A 81 -10.18 16.13 -1.36
CA LEU A 81 -11.34 16.37 -2.19
C LEU A 81 -12.37 17.18 -1.40
N THR A 82 -12.83 18.26 -2.01
CA THR A 82 -13.84 19.17 -1.44
C THR A 82 -15.24 18.89 -1.95
N THR A 83 -15.38 17.97 -2.90
CA THR A 83 -16.63 17.54 -3.51
C THR A 83 -16.52 16.12 -4.04
N PHE A 84 -17.65 15.46 -4.27
CA PHE A 84 -17.75 14.20 -5.02
C PHE A 84 -18.81 14.32 -6.11
N ASP A 85 -18.66 13.57 -7.19
CA ASP A 85 -19.52 13.59 -8.37
C ASP A 85 -19.90 12.20 -8.88
N LYS A 86 -19.51 11.13 -8.14
CA LYS A 86 -19.84 9.75 -8.51
C LYS A 86 -19.78 8.80 -7.31
N PHE A 87 -20.42 7.61 -7.49
CA PHE A 87 -20.33 6.47 -6.58
C PHE A 87 -19.37 5.39 -7.08
N ASN A 88 -18.97 5.41 -8.35
CA ASN A 88 -18.02 4.42 -8.87
C ASN A 88 -16.58 4.80 -8.51
N PRO A 89 -15.90 4.08 -7.57
CA PRO A 89 -14.53 4.40 -7.17
C PRO A 89 -13.48 3.82 -8.13
N PHE A 90 -13.89 2.99 -9.10
CA PHE A 90 -12.99 2.20 -9.92
C PHE A 90 -12.60 2.87 -11.23
N THR A 91 -13.19 4.02 -11.55
CA THR A 91 -12.93 4.75 -12.81
C THR A 91 -12.02 5.95 -12.57
N LEU A 92 -11.24 6.35 -13.61
CA LEU A 92 -10.25 7.43 -13.49
C LEU A 92 -10.91 8.81 -13.35
N ARG A 93 -11.97 9.10 -14.14
CA ARG A 93 -12.59 10.43 -14.17
C ARG A 93 -13.54 10.62 -13.00
N GLY A 94 -13.58 11.85 -12.47
CA GLY A 94 -14.46 12.26 -11.37
C GLY A 94 -13.96 11.85 -9.98
N ASN A 95 -14.61 12.36 -8.96
CA ASN A 95 -14.28 12.20 -7.55
C ASN A 95 -15.28 11.25 -6.89
N PRO A 96 -14.87 10.05 -6.43
CA PRO A 96 -15.79 9.14 -5.77
C PRO A 96 -16.22 9.68 -4.39
N ALA A 97 -17.43 9.33 -3.98
CA ALA A 97 -17.93 9.65 -2.65
C ALA A 97 -17.02 9.04 -1.56
N PRO A 98 -16.67 9.79 -0.49
CA PRO A 98 -15.87 9.25 0.60
C PRO A 98 -16.62 8.11 1.30
N GLY A 99 -15.87 7.07 1.73
CA GLY A 99 -16.45 5.91 2.40
C GLY A 99 -17.12 4.89 1.47
N ILE A 100 -17.21 5.13 0.16
CA ILE A 100 -17.90 4.26 -0.79
C ILE A 100 -17.34 2.82 -0.83
N GLY A 101 -16.08 2.64 -0.45
CA GLY A 101 -15.45 1.32 -0.34
C GLY A 101 -16.15 0.37 0.63
N MET A 102 -16.90 0.89 1.61
CA MET A 102 -17.67 0.07 2.57
C MET A 102 -18.81 -0.75 1.93
N LEU A 103 -19.17 -0.47 0.69
CA LEU A 103 -20.21 -1.18 -0.05
C LEU A 103 -19.68 -2.44 -0.73
N PHE A 104 -18.36 -2.61 -0.83
CA PHE A 104 -17.74 -3.70 -1.58
C PHE A 104 -16.91 -4.58 -0.67
N GLU A 105 -16.92 -5.86 -0.96
CA GLU A 105 -16.03 -6.84 -0.32
C GLU A 105 -15.18 -7.55 -1.37
N SER A 106 -14.11 -8.17 -0.89
CA SER A 106 -13.19 -8.98 -1.68
C SER A 106 -13.31 -10.45 -1.29
N LEU A 107 -12.63 -11.35 -2.02
CA LEU A 107 -12.63 -12.78 -1.71
C LEU A 107 -12.03 -13.06 -0.34
N THR A 108 -11.01 -12.28 0.03
CA THR A 108 -10.34 -12.39 1.34
C THR A 108 -10.22 -11.01 2.00
N THR A 109 -9.96 -10.99 3.30
CA THR A 109 -9.67 -9.76 4.06
C THR A 109 -8.39 -9.93 4.88
N GLY A 110 -7.57 -8.88 4.97
CA GLY A 110 -6.36 -8.87 5.79
C GLY A 110 -6.65 -8.82 7.28
N SER A 111 -5.64 -9.11 8.09
CA SER A 111 -5.62 -8.82 9.52
C SER A 111 -4.75 -7.58 9.78
N ALA A 112 -5.16 -6.75 10.73
CA ALA A 112 -4.42 -5.55 11.09
C ALA A 112 -3.33 -5.81 12.14
N ASP A 113 -3.04 -7.05 12.49
CA ASP A 113 -2.00 -7.42 13.44
C ASP A 113 -1.00 -8.46 12.90
N GLU A 114 -1.08 -8.76 11.60
CA GLU A 114 -0.06 -9.53 10.89
C GLU A 114 0.08 -9.05 9.44
N PRO A 115 1.30 -8.96 8.91
CA PRO A 115 1.52 -8.51 7.55
C PRO A 115 1.34 -9.65 6.55
N ALA A 116 0.87 -9.32 5.33
CA ALA A 116 0.81 -10.23 4.18
C ALA A 116 0.10 -11.56 4.44
N SER A 117 -0.94 -11.52 5.27
CA SER A 117 -1.90 -12.61 5.47
C SER A 117 -3.30 -12.14 5.14
N ALA A 118 -4.14 -13.03 4.63
CA ALA A 118 -5.53 -12.77 4.34
C ALA A 118 -6.40 -13.98 4.65
N TYR A 119 -7.58 -13.72 5.19
CA TYR A 119 -8.56 -14.69 5.66
C TYR A 119 -9.77 -14.68 4.73
N GLY A 120 -10.42 -15.82 4.58
CA GLY A 120 -11.62 -15.93 3.77
C GLY A 120 -12.71 -14.95 4.20
N LEU A 121 -13.33 -14.29 3.22
CA LEU A 121 -14.45 -13.36 3.38
C LEU A 121 -15.57 -13.78 2.42
N LEU A 122 -15.61 -13.27 1.17
CA LEU A 122 -16.51 -13.84 0.15
C LEU A 122 -16.12 -15.28 -0.21
N ALA A 123 -14.85 -15.65 -0.07
CA ALA A 123 -14.39 -17.04 -0.17
C ALA A 123 -14.41 -17.70 1.21
N ASP A 124 -14.87 -18.95 1.28
CA ASP A 124 -14.78 -19.79 2.46
C ASP A 124 -13.74 -20.91 2.34
N ASP A 125 -13.19 -21.08 1.15
CA ASP A 125 -12.11 -22.00 0.88
C ASP A 125 -11.15 -21.46 -0.20
N ILE A 126 -9.85 -21.75 -0.04
CA ILE A 126 -8.78 -21.25 -0.88
C ILE A 126 -7.81 -22.40 -1.17
N ALA A 127 -7.49 -22.61 -2.45
CA ALA A 127 -6.53 -23.63 -2.87
C ALA A 127 -5.46 -23.03 -3.78
N ILE A 128 -4.21 -23.01 -3.33
CA ILE A 128 -3.05 -22.58 -4.12
C ILE A 128 -2.49 -23.82 -4.81
N ALA A 129 -2.28 -23.74 -6.14
CA ALA A 129 -1.65 -24.83 -6.89
C ALA A 129 -0.19 -25.04 -6.43
N PRO A 130 0.30 -26.31 -6.40
CA PRO A 130 1.66 -26.61 -5.95
C PRO A 130 2.77 -25.87 -6.73
N ASP A 131 2.54 -25.64 -8.01
CA ASP A 131 3.44 -24.86 -8.90
C ASP A 131 3.31 -23.34 -8.73
N ARG A 132 2.34 -22.88 -7.88
CA ARG A 132 2.01 -21.47 -7.65
C ARG A 132 1.62 -20.68 -8.91
N MET A 133 1.18 -21.37 -9.96
CA MET A 133 0.72 -20.75 -11.19
C MET A 133 -0.78 -20.43 -11.17
N SER A 134 -1.50 -20.83 -10.13
CA SER A 134 -2.91 -20.48 -9.94
C SER A 134 -3.34 -20.52 -8.48
N VAL A 135 -4.45 -19.82 -8.20
CA VAL A 135 -5.21 -19.94 -6.95
C VAL A 135 -6.69 -20.12 -7.28
N THR A 136 -7.34 -20.98 -6.54
CA THR A 136 -8.78 -21.26 -6.65
C THR A 136 -9.48 -20.84 -5.37
N PHE A 137 -10.59 -20.09 -5.50
CA PHE A 137 -11.43 -19.66 -4.39
C PHE A 137 -12.81 -20.30 -4.54
N HIS A 138 -13.33 -20.86 -3.45
CA HIS A 138 -14.72 -21.27 -3.34
C HIS A 138 -15.53 -20.16 -2.67
N ILE A 139 -16.62 -19.73 -3.28
CA ILE A 139 -17.45 -18.63 -2.78
C ILE A 139 -18.41 -19.13 -1.72
N ASN A 140 -18.42 -18.47 -0.58
CA ASN A 140 -19.29 -18.78 0.54
C ASN A 140 -20.76 -18.80 0.09
N PRO A 141 -21.48 -19.91 0.30
CA PRO A 141 -22.86 -20.05 -0.16
C PRO A 141 -23.84 -19.05 0.50
N ARG A 142 -23.43 -18.41 1.61
CA ARG A 142 -24.20 -17.35 2.26
C ARG A 142 -23.97 -15.97 1.64
N ALA A 143 -22.89 -15.80 0.86
CA ALA A 143 -22.53 -14.49 0.28
C ALA A 143 -23.66 -13.93 -0.59
N ARG A 144 -24.04 -12.68 -0.31
CA ARG A 144 -25.13 -11.97 -1.00
C ARG A 144 -24.70 -10.55 -1.32
N PHE A 145 -25.18 -10.07 -2.44
CA PHE A 145 -25.20 -8.66 -2.75
C PHE A 145 -26.33 -7.93 -2.01
N SER A 146 -26.23 -6.62 -1.94
CA SER A 146 -27.20 -5.73 -1.29
C SER A 146 -28.64 -5.82 -1.86
N ASN A 147 -28.78 -6.30 -3.10
CA ASN A 147 -30.06 -6.56 -3.73
C ASN A 147 -30.62 -7.99 -3.45
N GLY A 148 -29.95 -8.78 -2.61
CA GLY A 148 -30.33 -10.14 -2.23
C GLY A 148 -29.83 -11.25 -3.16
N ASP A 149 -29.28 -10.93 -4.33
CA ASP A 149 -28.71 -11.91 -5.25
C ASP A 149 -27.50 -12.63 -4.62
N ARG A 150 -27.30 -13.90 -4.97
CA ARG A 150 -26.09 -14.63 -4.59
C ARG A 150 -24.86 -14.05 -5.31
N VAL A 151 -23.76 -13.94 -4.59
CA VAL A 151 -22.46 -13.71 -5.21
C VAL A 151 -22.02 -15.00 -5.90
N THR A 152 -21.59 -14.92 -7.15
CA THR A 152 -21.18 -16.08 -7.96
C THR A 152 -19.78 -15.92 -8.53
N ALA A 153 -19.15 -17.02 -8.94
CA ALA A 153 -17.86 -17.00 -9.64
C ALA A 153 -17.89 -16.15 -10.92
N ALA A 154 -19.06 -16.08 -11.58
CA ALA A 154 -19.24 -15.23 -12.76
C ALA A 154 -19.20 -13.73 -12.40
N ASP A 155 -19.64 -13.32 -11.20
CA ASP A 155 -19.54 -11.93 -10.74
C ASP A 155 -18.09 -11.57 -10.39
N VAL A 156 -17.35 -12.48 -9.77
CA VAL A 156 -15.91 -12.32 -9.50
C VAL A 156 -15.13 -12.18 -10.79
N LYS A 157 -15.37 -13.07 -11.76
CA LYS A 157 -14.74 -12.98 -13.08
C LYS A 157 -15.08 -11.66 -13.77
N TYR A 158 -16.35 -11.25 -13.74
CA TYR A 158 -16.79 -9.98 -14.32
C TYR A 158 -16.10 -8.78 -13.67
N SER A 159 -15.96 -8.77 -12.35
CA SER A 159 -15.25 -7.73 -11.61
C SER A 159 -13.79 -7.66 -12.03
N PHE A 160 -13.10 -8.80 -12.11
CA PHE A 160 -11.71 -8.88 -12.57
C PHE A 160 -11.56 -8.39 -14.01
N ASP A 161 -12.34 -8.91 -14.94
CA ASP A 161 -12.26 -8.54 -16.37
C ASP A 161 -12.55 -7.05 -16.57
N THR A 162 -13.51 -6.49 -15.81
CA THR A 162 -13.85 -5.07 -15.85
C THR A 162 -12.72 -4.21 -15.31
N LEU A 163 -12.15 -4.54 -14.15
CA LEU A 163 -11.05 -3.80 -13.53
C LEU A 163 -9.77 -3.85 -14.37
N LYS A 164 -9.56 -4.92 -15.10
CA LYS A 164 -8.41 -5.06 -16.00
C LYS A 164 -8.62 -4.41 -17.37
N SER A 165 -9.84 -4.00 -17.70
CA SER A 165 -10.21 -3.39 -18.97
C SER A 165 -9.90 -1.88 -18.99
N PRO A 166 -9.88 -1.24 -20.18
CA PRO A 166 -9.77 0.21 -20.32
C PRO A 166 -10.92 1.02 -19.68
N LYS A 167 -12.00 0.37 -19.26
CA LYS A 167 -13.15 1.01 -18.59
C LYS A 167 -12.86 1.36 -17.12
N ALA A 168 -11.86 0.75 -16.51
CA ALA A 168 -11.41 1.06 -15.15
C ALA A 168 -10.19 1.99 -15.16
N ALA A 169 -9.83 2.52 -14.00
CA ALA A 169 -8.62 3.31 -13.84
C ALA A 169 -7.37 2.44 -14.13
N PRO A 170 -6.37 2.96 -14.87
CA PRO A 170 -5.22 2.19 -15.36
C PRO A 170 -4.42 1.47 -14.26
N GLN A 171 -4.44 1.99 -13.04
CA GLN A 171 -3.77 1.38 -11.89
C GLN A 171 -4.25 -0.06 -11.60
N TYR A 172 -5.52 -0.38 -11.88
CA TYR A 172 -6.02 -1.75 -11.69
C TYR A 172 -5.42 -2.72 -12.71
N ALA A 173 -5.31 -2.31 -13.97
CA ALA A 173 -4.67 -3.13 -15.00
C ALA A 173 -3.19 -3.38 -14.68
N ALA A 174 -2.49 -2.38 -14.14
CA ALA A 174 -1.11 -2.51 -13.68
C ALA A 174 -1.00 -3.44 -12.46
N TYR A 175 -1.87 -3.27 -11.45
CA TYR A 175 -1.90 -4.08 -10.24
C TYR A 175 -2.17 -5.57 -10.52
N PHE A 176 -3.09 -5.87 -11.44
CA PHE A 176 -3.42 -7.23 -11.85
C PHE A 176 -2.60 -7.73 -13.06
N SER A 177 -1.49 -7.06 -13.42
CA SER A 177 -0.73 -7.34 -14.64
C SER A 177 -0.22 -8.78 -14.73
N ASP A 178 0.19 -9.39 -13.63
CA ASP A 178 0.72 -10.75 -13.56
C ASP A 178 -0.36 -11.84 -13.43
N ILE A 179 -1.62 -11.46 -13.25
CA ILE A 179 -2.75 -12.39 -13.34
C ILE A 179 -3.19 -12.46 -14.82
N SER A 180 -3.07 -13.62 -15.44
CA SER A 180 -3.41 -13.81 -16.86
C SER A 180 -4.92 -13.73 -17.06
N GLN A 181 -5.69 -14.51 -16.30
CA GLN A 181 -7.15 -14.58 -16.40
C GLN A 181 -7.82 -15.07 -15.12
N ALA A 182 -9.12 -14.79 -15.00
CA ALA A 182 -10.03 -15.42 -14.05
C ALA A 182 -10.96 -16.38 -14.79
N VAL A 183 -11.13 -17.57 -14.28
CA VAL A 183 -11.98 -18.63 -14.85
C VAL A 183 -13.07 -19.01 -13.84
N ALA A 184 -14.33 -18.79 -14.17
CA ALA A 184 -15.45 -19.36 -13.43
C ALA A 184 -15.54 -20.85 -13.75
N VAL A 185 -15.07 -21.70 -12.84
CA VAL A 185 -15.04 -23.17 -13.02
C VAL A 185 -16.46 -23.74 -12.93
N ASP A 186 -17.21 -23.22 -11.96
CA ASP A 186 -18.65 -23.46 -11.78
C ASP A 186 -19.31 -22.22 -11.14
N ALA A 187 -20.52 -22.34 -10.63
CA ALA A 187 -21.25 -21.21 -10.06
C ALA A 187 -20.62 -20.65 -8.77
N ALA A 188 -19.87 -21.47 -8.02
CA ALA A 188 -19.26 -21.10 -6.73
C ALA A 188 -17.73 -21.09 -6.76
N THR A 189 -17.09 -21.58 -7.81
CA THR A 189 -15.64 -21.78 -7.86
C THR A 189 -15.02 -20.89 -8.93
N VAL A 190 -14.11 -20.00 -8.53
CA VAL A 190 -13.31 -19.16 -9.43
C VAL A 190 -11.83 -19.49 -9.29
N ARG A 191 -11.14 -19.64 -10.43
CA ARG A 191 -9.69 -19.84 -10.48
C ARG A 191 -9.02 -18.66 -11.17
N PHE A 192 -7.96 -18.14 -10.55
CA PHE A 192 -7.07 -17.15 -11.15
C PHE A 192 -5.79 -17.83 -11.61
N GLU A 193 -5.40 -17.57 -12.83
CA GLU A 193 -4.19 -18.10 -13.45
C GLU A 193 -3.13 -16.99 -13.56
N PHE A 194 -1.87 -17.34 -13.30
CA PHE A 194 -0.77 -16.40 -13.23
C PHE A 194 0.16 -16.54 -14.42
N LYS A 195 0.83 -15.45 -14.82
CA LYS A 195 1.85 -15.44 -15.86
C LYS A 195 3.18 -16.02 -15.37
N ARG A 196 3.41 -15.97 -14.06
CA ARG A 196 4.61 -16.46 -13.39
C ARG A 196 4.28 -16.82 -11.95
N ALA A 197 5.08 -17.71 -11.38
CA ALA A 197 4.96 -18.03 -9.96
C ALA A 197 5.44 -16.85 -9.11
N ASN A 198 4.59 -16.37 -8.21
CA ASN A 198 4.92 -15.34 -7.22
C ASN A 198 4.03 -15.53 -5.99
N ARG A 199 4.62 -15.44 -4.80
CA ARG A 199 3.92 -15.65 -3.51
C ARG A 199 2.88 -14.56 -3.20
N GLU A 200 3.02 -13.39 -3.78
CA GLU A 200 2.12 -12.26 -3.59
C GLU A 200 0.80 -12.42 -4.38
N LEU A 201 0.82 -13.12 -5.53
CA LEU A 201 -0.31 -13.17 -6.44
C LEU A 201 -1.59 -13.78 -5.87
N PRO A 202 -1.57 -14.81 -5.00
CA PRO A 202 -2.78 -15.28 -4.33
C PRO A 202 -3.45 -14.21 -3.45
N LEU A 203 -2.65 -13.37 -2.76
CA LEU A 203 -3.16 -12.25 -1.95
C LEU A 203 -3.74 -11.16 -2.84
N ILE A 204 -3.06 -10.81 -3.93
CA ILE A 204 -3.54 -9.85 -4.94
C ILE A 204 -4.87 -10.31 -5.54
N ALA A 205 -4.99 -11.59 -5.92
CA ALA A 205 -6.22 -12.16 -6.45
C ALA A 205 -7.33 -12.17 -5.39
N GLY A 206 -7.00 -12.49 -4.13
CA GLY A 206 -7.94 -12.48 -3.02
C GLY A 206 -8.48 -11.10 -2.64
N ALA A 207 -7.71 -10.04 -2.90
CA ALA A 207 -8.06 -8.65 -2.58
C ALA A 207 -8.94 -7.96 -3.65
N ILE A 208 -9.34 -8.67 -4.71
CA ILE A 208 -10.17 -8.07 -5.77
C ILE A 208 -11.54 -7.64 -5.23
N PRO A 209 -11.96 -6.36 -5.40
CA PRO A 209 -13.29 -5.93 -5.03
C PRO A 209 -14.33 -6.56 -5.96
N VAL A 210 -15.38 -7.14 -5.39
CA VAL A 210 -16.43 -7.82 -6.13
C VAL A 210 -17.71 -6.99 -6.17
N PHE A 211 -18.24 -6.81 -7.37
CA PHE A 211 -19.49 -6.09 -7.61
C PHE A 211 -20.37 -6.85 -8.60
N SER A 212 -21.69 -6.64 -8.48
CA SER A 212 -22.67 -7.33 -9.31
C SER A 212 -22.60 -6.88 -10.76
N ARG A 213 -22.74 -7.81 -11.69
CA ARG A 213 -22.94 -7.53 -13.12
C ARG A 213 -24.19 -6.71 -13.42
N LYS A 214 -25.15 -6.67 -12.48
CA LYS A 214 -26.38 -5.90 -12.59
C LYS A 214 -26.22 -4.42 -12.18
N TRP A 215 -25.06 -4.01 -11.68
CA TRP A 215 -24.81 -2.62 -11.34
C TRP A 215 -24.93 -1.73 -12.60
N GLY A 216 -25.82 -0.76 -12.55
CA GLY A 216 -26.16 0.10 -13.69
C GLY A 216 -27.25 -0.44 -14.63
N SER A 217 -27.87 -1.61 -14.30
CA SER A 217 -29.03 -2.09 -15.04
C SER A 217 -30.26 -1.23 -14.81
N LYS A 218 -30.99 -0.92 -15.89
CA LYS A 218 -32.21 -0.11 -15.86
C LYS A 218 -33.45 -0.99 -15.99
N PRO A 219 -34.64 -0.48 -15.58
CA PRO A 219 -35.90 -1.24 -15.70
C PRO A 219 -36.28 -1.62 -17.14
N ASP A 220 -35.82 -0.86 -18.14
CA ASP A 220 -36.03 -1.13 -19.56
C ASP A 220 -35.11 -2.21 -20.14
N GLY A 221 -34.27 -2.83 -19.30
CA GLY A 221 -33.29 -3.84 -19.69
C GLY A 221 -31.98 -3.29 -20.26
N SER A 222 -31.84 -1.98 -20.43
CA SER A 222 -30.58 -1.37 -20.79
C SER A 222 -29.60 -1.33 -19.60
N GLN A 223 -28.32 -1.16 -19.88
CA GLN A 223 -27.27 -1.05 -18.86
C GLN A 223 -26.39 0.16 -19.12
N VAL A 224 -26.12 0.95 -18.09
CA VAL A 224 -25.12 2.01 -18.12
C VAL A 224 -23.74 1.38 -18.23
N ALA A 225 -22.91 1.87 -19.14
CA ALA A 225 -21.53 1.38 -19.26
C ALA A 225 -20.75 1.66 -17.97
N PHE A 226 -19.85 0.73 -17.58
CA PHE A 226 -19.14 0.78 -16.31
C PHE A 226 -18.38 2.10 -16.09
N ASP A 227 -17.75 2.62 -17.13
CA ASP A 227 -17.02 3.90 -17.13
C ASP A 227 -17.92 5.14 -17.15
N GLN A 228 -19.22 4.97 -17.32
CA GLN A 228 -20.25 6.01 -17.30
C GLN A 228 -21.11 5.98 -16.01
N LEU A 229 -20.87 4.99 -15.12
CA LEU A 229 -21.56 4.91 -13.83
C LEU A 229 -21.16 6.12 -12.96
N ALA A 230 -22.12 6.96 -12.65
CA ALA A 230 -21.95 8.14 -11.79
C ALA A 230 -22.68 7.95 -10.45
N PHE A 231 -23.99 8.19 -10.41
CA PHE A 231 -24.82 8.08 -9.20
C PHE A 231 -25.74 6.85 -9.20
N GLU A 232 -25.55 5.92 -10.13
CA GLU A 232 -26.17 4.61 -10.03
C GLU A 232 -25.69 3.89 -8.77
N THR A 233 -26.63 3.53 -7.89
CA THR A 233 -26.32 2.89 -6.62
C THR A 233 -25.54 1.60 -6.83
N PRO A 234 -24.35 1.46 -6.22
CA PRO A 234 -23.57 0.25 -6.32
C PRO A 234 -24.30 -0.97 -5.76
N ILE A 235 -24.18 -2.10 -6.45
CA ILE A 235 -24.65 -3.40 -5.97
C ILE A 235 -23.42 -4.18 -5.51
N GLY A 236 -23.00 -3.92 -4.28
CA GLY A 236 -21.91 -4.59 -3.58
C GLY A 236 -22.41 -5.58 -2.53
N SER A 237 -21.50 -6.21 -1.82
CA SER A 237 -21.77 -7.20 -0.76
C SER A 237 -21.37 -6.72 0.63
N GLY A 238 -20.97 -5.45 0.75
CA GLY A 238 -20.44 -4.88 1.97
C GLY A 238 -21.49 -4.58 3.04
N PRO A 239 -21.05 -4.21 4.25
CA PRO A 239 -21.90 -4.03 5.43
C PRO A 239 -22.74 -2.76 5.44
N TYR A 240 -22.50 -1.83 4.53
CA TYR A 240 -23.21 -0.56 4.46
C TYR A 240 -23.88 -0.33 3.11
N LEU A 241 -24.95 0.46 3.12
CA LEU A 241 -25.74 0.89 1.98
C LEU A 241 -25.76 2.42 1.96
N ILE A 242 -25.83 3.05 0.79
CA ILE A 242 -26.10 4.49 0.71
C ILE A 242 -27.53 4.72 1.21
N ASP A 243 -27.71 5.59 2.20
CA ASP A 243 -29.01 6.01 2.70
C ASP A 243 -29.49 7.24 1.96
N HIS A 244 -28.74 8.35 2.08
CA HIS A 244 -28.99 9.54 1.29
C HIS A 244 -27.68 10.34 1.06
N TYR A 245 -27.73 11.34 0.19
CA TYR A 245 -26.62 12.24 -0.07
C TYR A 245 -27.09 13.62 -0.52
N ASP A 246 -26.29 14.64 -0.19
CA ASP A 246 -26.34 15.95 -0.80
C ASP A 246 -25.09 16.08 -1.67
N SER A 247 -25.31 16.13 -2.99
CA SER A 247 -24.23 16.02 -3.98
C SER A 247 -23.09 17.01 -3.69
N GLY A 248 -21.88 16.47 -3.54
CA GLY A 248 -20.68 17.24 -3.28
C GLY A 248 -20.52 17.77 -1.85
N ARG A 249 -21.47 17.53 -0.93
CA ARG A 249 -21.41 18.04 0.45
C ARG A 249 -21.41 16.98 1.52
N THR A 250 -22.35 16.03 1.45
CA THR A 250 -22.53 14.99 2.45
C THR A 250 -22.94 13.69 1.81
N ILE A 251 -22.54 12.57 2.43
CA ILE A 251 -23.07 11.26 2.11
C ILE A 251 -23.28 10.50 3.41
N ASP A 252 -24.43 9.85 3.55
CA ASP A 252 -24.83 9.02 4.68
C ASP A 252 -24.92 7.56 4.24
N TYR A 253 -24.27 6.70 4.99
CA TYR A 253 -24.30 5.27 4.84
C TYR A 253 -25.01 4.65 6.05
N ARG A 254 -26.06 3.86 5.81
CA ARG A 254 -26.71 3.06 6.85
C ARG A 254 -26.16 1.64 6.83
N ARG A 255 -25.99 1.06 8.00
CA ARG A 255 -25.62 -0.36 8.10
C ARG A 255 -26.76 -1.23 7.55
N ASP A 256 -26.43 -2.23 6.75
CA ASP A 256 -27.39 -3.20 6.25
C ASP A 256 -27.80 -4.17 7.38
N PRO A 257 -29.07 -4.18 7.84
CA PRO A 257 -29.52 -5.11 8.85
C PRO A 257 -29.47 -6.58 8.39
N ASN A 258 -29.46 -6.80 7.09
CA ASN A 258 -29.41 -8.13 6.45
C ASN A 258 -28.00 -8.49 5.95
N TYR A 259 -26.98 -7.78 6.40
CA TYR A 259 -25.62 -8.04 5.96
C TYR A 259 -25.21 -9.51 6.19
N TRP A 260 -24.95 -10.21 5.11
CA TRP A 260 -24.71 -11.65 5.08
C TRP A 260 -23.50 -12.09 5.92
N GLY A 261 -22.48 -11.23 6.04
CA GLY A 261 -21.19 -11.51 6.68
C GLY A 261 -21.11 -11.17 8.16
N ALA A 262 -22.19 -10.65 8.79
CA ALA A 262 -22.17 -10.14 10.17
C ALA A 262 -21.62 -11.14 11.22
N GLY A 263 -21.86 -12.44 11.03
CA GLY A 263 -21.38 -13.50 11.93
C GLY A 263 -20.07 -14.16 11.52
N LEU A 264 -19.37 -13.66 10.49
CA LEU A 264 -18.07 -14.20 10.11
C LEU A 264 -17.00 -13.78 11.13
N PRO A 265 -16.07 -14.68 11.52
CA PRO A 265 -15.01 -14.36 12.48
C PRO A 265 -14.24 -13.07 12.12
N VAL A 266 -14.00 -12.83 10.84
CA VAL A 266 -13.33 -11.63 10.32
C VAL A 266 -14.17 -10.34 10.42
N ARG A 267 -15.46 -10.44 10.78
CA ARG A 267 -16.40 -9.30 10.88
C ARG A 267 -17.00 -9.11 12.29
N VAL A 268 -16.83 -10.08 13.18
CA VAL A 268 -17.25 -9.92 14.59
C VAL A 268 -16.53 -8.70 15.19
N GLY A 269 -17.26 -7.86 15.92
CA GLY A 269 -16.74 -6.64 16.57
C GLY A 269 -16.47 -5.47 15.62
N THR A 270 -16.84 -5.57 14.35
CA THR A 270 -16.66 -4.49 13.34
C THR A 270 -18.00 -3.94 12.85
N ASN A 271 -17.95 -2.79 12.15
CA ASN A 271 -19.13 -2.13 11.58
C ASN A 271 -20.22 -1.85 12.63
N ASN A 272 -19.82 -1.15 13.70
CA ASN A 272 -20.65 -1.00 14.89
C ASN A 272 -21.68 0.14 14.77
N PHE A 273 -21.42 1.17 13.97
CA PHE A 273 -22.34 2.30 13.81
C PHE A 273 -23.53 1.94 12.92
N ALA A 274 -24.72 2.42 13.28
CA ALA A 274 -25.90 2.30 12.45
C ALA A 274 -25.83 3.20 11.21
N HIS A 275 -25.24 4.41 11.39
CA HIS A 275 -24.99 5.37 10.33
C HIS A 275 -23.55 5.86 10.36
N ILE A 276 -22.96 6.07 9.19
CA ILE A 276 -21.67 6.76 9.00
C ILE A 276 -21.90 7.88 7.99
N VAL A 277 -21.68 9.11 8.44
CA VAL A 277 -21.88 10.31 7.63
C VAL A 277 -20.55 10.97 7.33
N TYR A 278 -20.24 11.19 6.07
CA TYR A 278 -19.10 11.99 5.66
C TYR A 278 -19.54 13.40 5.25
N LYS A 279 -18.89 14.41 5.83
CA LYS A 279 -19.04 15.82 5.46
C LYS A 279 -17.80 16.29 4.72
N LEU A 280 -17.99 17.09 3.67
CA LEU A 280 -16.90 17.67 2.89
C LEU A 280 -16.75 19.15 3.23
N TYR A 281 -15.50 19.61 3.36
CA TYR A 281 -15.15 20.98 3.71
C TYR A 281 -14.23 21.56 2.63
N GLY A 282 -14.33 22.87 2.39
CA GLY A 282 -13.56 23.55 1.35
C GLY A 282 -12.06 23.59 1.59
N ASP A 283 -11.63 23.57 2.86
CA ASP A 283 -10.21 23.56 3.25
C ASP A 283 -9.99 23.02 4.67
N GLY A 284 -8.71 22.85 5.04
CA GLY A 284 -8.32 22.32 6.35
C GLY A 284 -8.62 23.24 7.52
N VAL A 285 -8.76 24.57 7.32
CA VAL A 285 -9.12 25.52 8.39
C VAL A 285 -10.59 25.39 8.70
N ALA A 286 -11.44 25.41 7.68
CA ALA A 286 -12.88 25.20 7.82
C ALA A 286 -13.18 23.85 8.49
N ARG A 287 -12.48 22.79 8.06
CA ARG A 287 -12.60 21.45 8.66
C ARG A 287 -12.24 21.45 10.15
N LEU A 288 -11.14 22.10 10.57
CA LEU A 288 -10.73 22.16 11.96
C LEU A 288 -11.76 22.94 12.81
N GLU A 289 -12.22 24.09 12.33
CA GLU A 289 -13.18 24.90 13.08
C GLU A 289 -14.55 24.20 13.18
N ALA A 290 -14.97 23.45 12.15
CA ALA A 290 -16.15 22.60 12.20
C ALA A 290 -16.03 21.49 13.26
N PHE A 291 -14.84 20.86 13.42
CA PHE A 291 -14.60 19.92 14.49
C PHE A 291 -14.74 20.58 15.87
N LYS A 292 -14.12 21.72 16.07
CA LYS A 292 -14.22 22.49 17.32
C LYS A 292 -15.64 22.98 17.61
N ALA A 293 -16.43 23.21 16.57
CA ALA A 293 -17.87 23.48 16.68
C ALA A 293 -18.69 22.21 17.00
N GLY A 294 -18.10 21.01 16.87
CA GLY A 294 -18.73 19.71 17.13
C GLY A 294 -19.60 19.18 16.01
N GLU A 295 -19.35 19.66 14.78
CA GLU A 295 -20.10 19.23 13.58
C GLU A 295 -19.79 17.80 13.15
N TYR A 296 -18.64 17.24 13.58
CA TYR A 296 -18.28 15.85 13.38
C TYR A 296 -17.53 15.26 14.58
N ASP A 297 -17.34 13.97 14.62
CA ASP A 297 -17.12 13.23 15.88
C ASP A 297 -15.66 12.85 16.13
N ALA A 298 -14.85 12.66 15.09
CA ALA A 298 -13.44 12.29 15.22
C ALA A 298 -12.60 12.90 14.09
N MET A 299 -11.36 13.27 14.43
CA MET A 299 -10.38 13.88 13.53
C MET A 299 -9.01 13.25 13.76
N VAL A 300 -8.37 12.83 12.67
CA VAL A 300 -6.96 12.41 12.67
C VAL A 300 -6.11 13.65 12.34
N GLU A 301 -5.15 13.98 13.21
CA GLU A 301 -4.27 15.14 13.01
C GLU A 301 -2.85 14.69 12.68
N TYR A 302 -2.45 14.92 11.44
CA TYR A 302 -1.13 14.55 10.93
C TYR A 302 -0.06 15.63 11.17
N ILE A 303 -0.47 16.87 11.49
CA ILE A 303 0.43 18.01 11.64
C ILE A 303 0.68 18.27 13.13
N ALA A 304 1.87 17.95 13.63
CA ALA A 304 2.23 18.11 15.03
C ALA A 304 1.98 19.53 15.57
N ARG A 305 2.23 20.57 14.77
CA ARG A 305 1.94 21.96 15.14
C ARG A 305 0.45 22.20 15.43
N ASN A 306 -0.44 21.64 14.62
CA ASN A 306 -1.88 21.77 14.83
C ASN A 306 -2.28 21.06 16.11
N TRP A 307 -1.80 19.82 16.32
CA TRP A 307 -2.02 19.04 17.53
C TRP A 307 -1.69 19.80 18.81
N VAL A 308 -0.59 20.55 18.81
CA VAL A 308 -0.14 21.31 20.00
C VAL A 308 -0.80 22.68 20.11
N ARG A 309 -1.00 23.40 18.98
CA ARG A 309 -1.34 24.81 18.99
C ARG A 309 -2.77 25.14 18.56
N ARG A 310 -3.43 24.26 17.82
CA ARG A 310 -4.74 24.56 17.23
C ARG A 310 -5.85 23.65 17.75
N ASP A 311 -5.55 22.41 18.12
CA ASP A 311 -6.51 21.47 18.71
C ASP A 311 -6.71 21.78 20.20
N ILE A 312 -7.23 22.97 20.46
CA ILE A 312 -7.49 23.56 21.78
C ILE A 312 -8.81 24.33 21.76
N GLY A 313 -9.36 24.63 22.93
CA GLY A 313 -10.54 25.47 23.10
C GLY A 313 -11.56 24.88 24.08
N LYS A 314 -12.66 25.58 24.31
CA LYS A 314 -13.65 25.31 25.37
C LYS A 314 -14.11 23.84 25.43
N ARG A 315 -14.34 23.18 24.28
CA ARG A 315 -14.79 21.77 24.26
C ARG A 315 -13.68 20.78 24.61
N PHE A 316 -12.42 21.12 24.35
CA PHE A 316 -11.29 20.35 24.85
C PHE A 316 -11.10 20.56 26.35
N ASP A 317 -11.22 21.82 26.83
CA ASP A 317 -11.09 22.18 28.25
C ASP A 317 -12.19 21.54 29.10
N SER A 318 -13.41 21.43 28.56
CA SER A 318 -14.53 20.76 29.23
C SER A 318 -14.44 19.23 29.19
N GLY A 319 -13.54 18.69 28.35
CA GLY A 319 -13.39 17.25 28.11
C GLY A 319 -14.51 16.65 27.25
N GLU A 320 -15.32 17.45 26.58
CA GLU A 320 -16.26 16.98 25.54
C GLU A 320 -15.50 16.41 24.34
N LEU A 321 -14.42 17.09 23.92
CA LEU A 321 -13.45 16.62 22.96
C LEU A 321 -12.21 16.11 23.68
N VAL A 322 -11.77 14.93 23.32
CA VAL A 322 -10.61 14.24 23.90
C VAL A 322 -9.51 14.17 22.87
N LYS A 323 -8.26 14.39 23.28
CA LYS A 323 -7.07 14.17 22.45
C LYS A 323 -6.33 12.95 22.97
N ARG A 324 -5.97 12.04 22.06
CA ARG A 324 -5.18 10.87 22.41
C ARG A 324 -4.22 10.48 21.29
N GLU A 325 -3.04 10.03 21.68
CA GLU A 325 -2.06 9.42 20.81
C GLU A 325 -2.17 7.91 20.93
N PHE A 326 -2.31 7.23 19.79
CA PHE A 326 -2.43 5.79 19.69
C PHE A 326 -1.21 5.24 18.98
N ARG A 327 -0.48 4.34 19.63
CA ARG A 327 0.70 3.72 19.03
C ARG A 327 0.30 2.88 17.82
N GLN A 328 1.14 2.92 16.79
CA GLN A 328 1.03 2.11 15.59
C GLN A 328 2.41 1.55 15.23
N HIS A 329 2.41 0.44 14.49
CA HIS A 329 3.61 -0.26 14.04
C HIS A 329 3.68 -0.33 12.51
N ASN A 330 3.00 0.57 11.82
CA ASN A 330 3.13 0.71 10.38
C ASN A 330 4.58 1.07 10.06
N GLY A 331 5.15 0.45 9.04
CA GLY A 331 6.46 0.90 8.56
C GLY A 331 6.41 2.37 8.16
N ALA A 332 7.42 3.13 8.52
CA ALA A 332 7.46 4.56 8.22
C ALA A 332 7.69 4.83 6.73
N GLY A 333 8.37 3.92 6.03
CA GLY A 333 8.82 4.13 4.66
C GLY A 333 9.86 5.24 4.57
N MET A 334 9.92 5.94 3.44
CA MET A 334 10.82 7.08 3.25
C MET A 334 10.04 8.32 2.79
N GLN A 335 10.08 9.36 3.58
CA GLN A 335 9.69 10.71 3.19
C GLN A 335 10.94 11.59 3.16
N GLY A 336 11.15 12.35 2.10
CA GLY A 336 12.34 13.17 1.97
C GLY A 336 12.28 14.17 0.82
N PHE A 337 13.31 15.00 0.74
CA PHE A 337 13.61 15.74 -0.48
C PHE A 337 14.41 14.83 -1.40
N PHE A 338 13.78 14.37 -2.47
CA PHE A 338 14.39 13.48 -3.46
C PHE A 338 15.05 14.26 -4.56
N MET A 339 16.29 13.89 -4.87
CA MET A 339 17.10 14.53 -5.91
C MET A 339 16.92 13.80 -7.24
N ASN A 340 16.71 14.56 -8.31
CA ASN A 340 16.58 14.00 -9.66
C ASN A 340 17.97 13.73 -10.25
N LEU A 341 18.40 12.47 -10.27
CA LEU A 341 19.71 12.05 -10.79
C LEU A 341 19.86 12.23 -12.31
N ARG A 342 18.78 12.55 -13.03
CA ARG A 342 18.85 12.94 -14.45
C ARG A 342 19.52 14.32 -14.60
N ARG A 343 19.57 15.11 -13.51
CA ARG A 343 20.27 16.39 -13.44
C ARG A 343 21.76 16.15 -13.11
N PRO A 344 22.71 16.61 -13.92
CA PRO A 344 24.15 16.41 -13.68
C PRO A 344 24.60 16.86 -12.29
N LEU A 345 23.94 17.89 -11.75
CA LEU A 345 24.20 18.46 -10.42
C LEU A 345 24.15 17.43 -9.29
N PHE A 346 23.29 16.40 -9.40
CA PHE A 346 23.06 15.42 -8.33
C PHE A 346 23.67 14.05 -8.63
N GLN A 347 24.50 13.91 -9.66
CA GLN A 347 25.10 12.60 -9.99
C GLN A 347 26.23 12.21 -9.02
N ASP A 348 26.97 13.18 -8.47
CA ASP A 348 28.05 12.94 -7.51
C ASP A 348 27.46 12.69 -6.10
N VAL A 349 27.78 11.54 -5.51
CA VAL A 349 27.32 11.17 -4.16
C VAL A 349 27.77 12.15 -3.08
N ARG A 350 28.97 12.73 -3.22
CA ARG A 350 29.53 13.71 -2.28
C ARG A 350 28.67 14.99 -2.24
N VAL A 351 28.13 15.38 -3.39
CA VAL A 351 27.17 16.50 -3.47
C VAL A 351 25.90 16.16 -2.71
N ARG A 352 25.36 14.95 -2.89
CA ARG A 352 24.12 14.54 -2.22
C ARG A 352 24.31 14.44 -0.70
N GLU A 353 25.43 13.86 -0.24
CA GLU A 353 25.78 13.82 1.18
C GLU A 353 25.93 15.24 1.77
N ALA A 354 26.58 16.15 1.04
CA ALA A 354 26.73 17.53 1.49
C ALA A 354 25.39 18.27 1.65
N LEU A 355 24.42 17.98 0.78
CA LEU A 355 23.07 18.54 0.88
C LEU A 355 22.31 17.97 2.10
N ASP A 356 22.48 16.70 2.43
CA ASP A 356 21.89 16.09 3.63
C ASP A 356 22.47 16.70 4.92
N LEU A 357 23.77 16.94 4.98
CA LEU A 357 24.46 17.60 6.10
C LEU A 357 23.96 19.02 6.39
N ALA A 358 23.34 19.70 5.43
CA ALA A 358 22.76 21.02 5.60
C ALA A 358 21.33 21.00 6.18
N PHE A 359 20.72 19.82 6.31
CA PHE A 359 19.35 19.67 6.84
C PHE A 359 19.36 19.54 8.35
N ASP A 360 18.89 20.57 9.06
CA ASP A 360 18.86 20.66 10.54
C ASP A 360 17.52 20.13 11.07
N PHE A 361 17.39 18.80 11.14
CA PHE A 361 16.15 18.17 11.63
C PHE A 361 15.87 18.53 13.09
N GLU A 362 16.86 18.54 13.98
CA GLU A 362 16.66 18.79 15.41
C GLU A 362 16.11 20.20 15.67
N TRP A 363 16.59 21.19 14.91
CA TRP A 363 16.03 22.54 15.00
C TRP A 363 14.58 22.57 14.50
N LEU A 364 14.30 21.95 13.36
CA LEU A 364 12.94 21.85 12.80
C LEU A 364 12.01 21.15 13.78
N ASN A 365 12.45 20.04 14.37
CA ASN A 365 11.64 19.25 15.30
C ASN A 365 11.31 20.06 16.57
N ARG A 366 12.28 20.80 17.11
CA ARG A 366 12.02 21.66 18.29
C ARG A 366 11.15 22.86 17.95
N GLN A 367 11.45 23.57 16.85
CA GLN A 367 10.84 24.88 16.58
C GLN A 367 9.51 24.80 15.81
N LEU A 368 9.38 23.86 14.90
CA LEU A 368 8.20 23.73 14.06
C LEU A 368 7.29 22.57 14.45
N PHE A 369 7.84 21.50 15.02
CA PHE A 369 7.11 20.25 15.23
C PHE A 369 6.94 19.88 16.73
N PHE A 370 7.44 20.69 17.65
CA PHE A 370 7.28 20.53 19.10
C PHE A 370 7.74 19.16 19.63
N GLY A 371 8.80 18.59 19.01
CA GLY A 371 9.31 17.27 19.37
C GLY A 371 8.45 16.11 18.87
N GLY A 372 7.47 16.37 17.99
CA GLY A 372 6.45 15.40 17.60
C GLY A 372 6.86 14.34 16.60
N TYR A 373 8.12 14.34 16.11
CA TYR A 373 8.57 13.40 15.08
C TYR A 373 9.93 12.79 15.39
N THR A 374 10.21 11.67 14.73
CA THR A 374 11.52 11.01 14.69
C THR A 374 12.12 11.17 13.29
N ARG A 375 13.42 11.41 13.17
CA ARG A 375 14.10 11.47 11.87
C ARG A 375 14.15 10.11 11.21
N LEU A 376 13.90 10.05 9.92
CA LEU A 376 14.07 8.85 9.11
C LEU A 376 15.56 8.56 8.90
N ASN A 377 15.91 7.28 8.94
CA ASN A 377 17.28 6.78 8.75
C ASN A 377 17.34 5.51 7.89
N SER A 378 16.22 5.18 7.22
CA SER A 378 16.06 4.00 6.39
C SER A 378 14.87 4.17 5.46
N TYR A 379 14.88 3.51 4.30
CA TYR A 379 13.71 3.38 3.44
C TYR A 379 12.64 2.44 4.02
N PHE A 380 13.01 1.67 5.03
CA PHE A 380 12.14 0.72 5.75
C PHE A 380 12.10 1.01 7.26
N ALA A 381 12.25 2.28 7.64
CA ALA A 381 12.32 2.70 9.03
C ALA A 381 11.13 2.19 9.87
N ASP A 382 11.40 1.93 11.15
CA ASP A 382 10.45 1.41 12.17
C ASP A 382 9.92 0.01 11.85
N THR A 383 10.70 -0.82 11.16
CA THR A 383 10.40 -2.22 10.88
C THR A 383 11.63 -3.11 11.00
N GLU A 384 11.44 -4.43 11.04
CA GLU A 384 12.53 -5.41 10.94
C GLU A 384 13.22 -5.43 9.55
N LEU A 385 12.66 -4.71 8.57
CA LEU A 385 13.20 -4.58 7.21
C LEU A 385 14.31 -3.53 7.11
N GLN A 386 14.51 -2.74 8.17
CA GLN A 386 15.53 -1.70 8.23
C GLN A 386 16.92 -2.32 8.39
N ALA A 387 17.85 -1.99 7.51
CA ALA A 387 19.25 -2.37 7.67
C ALA A 387 19.90 -1.63 8.85
N THR A 388 20.73 -2.34 9.61
CA THR A 388 21.45 -1.80 10.77
C THR A 388 22.91 -2.28 10.79
N GLY A 389 23.78 -1.59 11.48
CA GLY A 389 25.17 -2.00 11.66
C GLY A 389 25.91 -2.31 10.35
N THR A 390 26.79 -3.30 10.36
CA THR A 390 27.46 -3.85 9.17
C THR A 390 26.63 -4.97 8.55
N PRO A 391 26.81 -5.29 7.24
CA PRO A 391 26.03 -6.32 6.58
C PRO A 391 26.26 -7.69 7.22
N GLY A 392 25.16 -8.43 7.45
CA GLY A 392 25.17 -9.82 7.91
C GLY A 392 25.50 -10.81 6.79
N GLU A 393 25.64 -12.10 7.13
CA GLU A 393 26.00 -13.15 6.17
C GLU A 393 25.01 -13.25 5.00
N GLY A 394 23.70 -13.16 5.26
CA GLY A 394 22.67 -13.20 4.22
C GLY A 394 22.71 -11.99 3.30
N GLU A 395 22.94 -10.79 3.85
CA GLU A 395 23.16 -9.57 3.05
C GLU A 395 24.43 -9.70 2.19
N LEU A 396 25.54 -10.17 2.78
CA LEU A 396 26.81 -10.35 2.07
C LEU A 396 26.69 -11.36 0.92
N ALA A 397 25.91 -12.42 1.09
CA ALA A 397 25.66 -13.38 0.01
C ALA A 397 25.05 -12.73 -1.23
N ILE A 398 24.26 -11.66 -1.05
CA ILE A 398 23.64 -10.86 -2.14
C ILE A 398 24.61 -9.77 -2.63
N LEU A 399 25.31 -9.09 -1.72
CA LEU A 399 26.12 -7.91 -2.04
C LEU A 399 27.50 -8.28 -2.64
N GLU A 400 28.16 -9.34 -2.16
CA GLU A 400 29.53 -9.69 -2.61
C GLU A 400 29.65 -9.95 -4.13
N PRO A 401 28.71 -10.67 -4.77
CA PRO A 401 28.74 -10.81 -6.24
C PRO A 401 28.65 -9.48 -6.99
N LEU A 402 28.10 -8.44 -6.34
CA LEU A 402 27.87 -7.12 -6.91
C LEU A 402 28.93 -6.08 -6.52
N ARG A 403 29.99 -6.47 -5.80
CA ARG A 403 30.99 -5.55 -5.22
C ARG A 403 31.60 -4.56 -6.20
N LYS A 404 31.78 -4.95 -7.46
CA LYS A 404 32.31 -4.08 -8.52
C LYS A 404 31.29 -3.06 -9.06
N GLN A 405 30.01 -3.23 -8.73
CA GLN A 405 28.90 -2.40 -9.20
C GLN A 405 28.35 -1.50 -8.11
N LEU A 406 28.78 -1.69 -6.85
CA LEU A 406 28.30 -0.98 -5.67
C LEU A 406 29.40 -0.11 -5.08
N ASP A 407 28.98 0.95 -4.37
CA ASP A 407 29.90 1.77 -3.61
C ASP A 407 30.57 0.92 -2.51
N PRO A 408 31.89 1.00 -2.31
CA PRO A 408 32.58 0.28 -1.24
C PRO A 408 32.02 0.54 0.17
N ALA A 409 31.45 1.72 0.43
CA ALA A 409 30.83 2.07 1.70
C ALA A 409 29.66 1.17 2.09
N VAL A 410 28.97 0.56 1.11
CA VAL A 410 27.85 -0.38 1.31
C VAL A 410 28.26 -1.59 2.16
N PHE A 411 29.54 -1.97 2.13
CA PHE A 411 30.10 -3.11 2.90
C PHE A 411 30.54 -2.74 4.32
N GLY A 412 30.37 -1.47 4.68
CA GLY A 412 30.63 -0.92 6.01
C GLY A 412 29.37 -0.77 6.85
N PRO A 413 29.44 -0.01 7.95
CA PRO A 413 28.26 0.31 8.76
C PRO A 413 27.27 1.18 7.98
N MET A 414 25.98 1.12 8.35
CA MET A 414 24.97 2.03 7.84
C MET A 414 25.35 3.50 8.09
N PRO A 415 25.04 4.43 7.16
CA PRO A 415 25.33 5.84 7.35
C PRO A 415 24.48 6.40 8.49
N GLU A 416 25.12 7.10 9.41
CA GLU A 416 24.42 7.83 10.46
C GLU A 416 23.82 9.12 9.91
N GLN A 417 22.58 9.41 10.32
CA GLN A 417 21.95 10.67 9.95
C GLN A 417 22.69 11.85 10.63
N PRO A 418 22.96 12.94 9.90
CA PRO A 418 23.60 14.11 10.47
C PRO A 418 22.79 14.66 11.64
N SER A 419 23.40 14.75 12.82
CA SER A 419 22.77 15.34 13.99
C SER A 419 23.32 16.75 14.27
N THR A 420 22.42 17.66 14.71
CA THR A 420 22.78 18.98 15.21
C THR A 420 22.55 19.10 16.74
N ALA A 421 22.10 18.02 17.39
CA ALA A 421 22.09 17.91 18.84
C ALA A 421 23.52 17.69 19.39
N ALA A 422 23.78 18.20 20.59
CA ALA A 422 25.09 18.02 21.23
C ALA A 422 25.45 16.52 21.38
N PRO A 423 26.71 16.13 21.12
CA PRO A 423 27.89 16.95 20.83
C PRO A 423 27.98 17.44 19.37
N GLY A 424 27.08 17.06 18.47
CA GLY A 424 27.00 17.53 17.09
C GLY A 424 26.60 19.01 17.00
N SER A 425 26.75 19.58 15.83
CA SER A 425 26.29 20.95 15.54
C SER A 425 26.12 21.19 14.05
N LEU A 426 25.19 22.07 13.69
CA LEU A 426 25.02 22.51 12.30
C LEU A 426 26.34 23.06 11.72
N ARG A 427 27.17 23.78 12.52
CA ARG A 427 28.45 24.27 12.08
C ARG A 427 29.41 23.16 11.65
N ALA A 428 29.52 22.10 12.45
CA ALA A 428 30.33 20.92 12.13
C ALA A 428 29.86 20.25 10.84
N ASN A 429 28.55 20.05 10.71
CA ASN A 429 27.94 19.45 9.52
C ASN A 429 28.20 20.31 8.26
N LEU A 430 28.06 21.64 8.35
CA LEU A 430 28.34 22.54 7.22
C LEU A 430 29.83 22.59 6.85
N LEU A 431 30.75 22.42 7.80
CA LEU A 431 32.19 22.31 7.50
C LEU A 431 32.48 21.00 6.75
N LYS A 432 31.90 19.87 7.17
CA LYS A 432 31.99 18.59 6.44
C LYS A 432 31.37 18.70 5.04
N ALA A 433 30.21 19.32 4.92
CA ALA A 433 29.53 19.55 3.64
C ALA A 433 30.42 20.39 2.68
N ARG A 434 31.07 21.44 3.19
CA ARG A 434 31.97 22.25 2.39
C ARG A 434 33.17 21.46 1.87
N ALA A 435 33.76 20.58 2.68
CA ALA A 435 34.84 19.71 2.27
C ALA A 435 34.42 18.77 1.14
N LEU A 436 33.27 18.06 1.32
CA LEU A 436 32.70 17.19 0.29
C LEU A 436 32.42 17.91 -1.03
N LEU A 437 31.88 19.13 -0.97
CA LEU A 437 31.62 19.94 -2.14
C LEU A 437 32.92 20.36 -2.84
N ALA A 438 33.96 20.70 -2.07
CA ALA A 438 35.27 21.03 -2.63
C ALA A 438 35.92 19.82 -3.33
N ASP A 439 35.85 18.63 -2.71
CA ASP A 439 36.31 17.36 -3.30
C ASP A 439 35.54 16.99 -4.56
N ALA A 440 34.27 17.41 -4.65
CA ALA A 440 33.40 17.28 -5.83
C ALA A 440 33.63 18.37 -6.88
N GLY A 441 34.63 19.27 -6.69
CA GLY A 441 34.99 20.31 -7.64
C GLY A 441 34.21 21.63 -7.51
N TRP A 442 33.48 21.80 -6.40
CA TRP A 442 32.74 23.03 -6.11
C TRP A 442 33.52 23.92 -5.13
N THR A 443 33.81 25.15 -5.50
CA THR A 443 34.56 26.09 -4.66
C THR A 443 33.77 27.36 -4.40
N TYR A 444 33.87 27.89 -3.16
CA TYR A 444 33.24 29.16 -2.80
C TYR A 444 34.04 30.32 -3.33
N ARG A 445 33.47 31.11 -4.25
CA ARG A 445 34.08 32.30 -4.87
C ARG A 445 32.99 33.34 -5.14
N ASP A 446 33.34 34.61 -4.91
CA ASP A 446 32.46 35.75 -5.20
C ASP A 446 31.05 35.62 -4.61
N GLY A 447 30.95 35.17 -3.35
CA GLY A 447 29.70 35.04 -2.63
C GLY A 447 28.85 33.85 -3.00
N ALA A 448 29.30 32.98 -3.92
CA ALA A 448 28.55 31.78 -4.37
C ALA A 448 29.46 30.55 -4.47
N LEU A 449 28.85 29.37 -4.36
CA LEU A 449 29.51 28.09 -4.65
C LEU A 449 29.52 27.89 -6.17
N ARG A 450 30.70 27.66 -6.78
CA ARG A 450 30.89 27.57 -8.22
C ARG A 450 31.67 26.33 -8.63
N ASN A 451 31.34 25.77 -9.78
CA ASN A 451 32.09 24.69 -10.41
C ASN A 451 33.35 25.21 -11.13
N ALA A 452 34.10 24.30 -11.77
CA ALA A 452 35.33 24.67 -12.52
C ALA A 452 35.08 25.64 -13.69
N LYS A 453 33.85 25.65 -14.26
CA LYS A 453 33.43 26.58 -15.33
C LYS A 453 32.99 27.94 -14.81
N GLY A 454 32.94 28.15 -13.49
CA GLY A 454 32.42 29.36 -12.86
C GLY A 454 30.90 29.40 -12.72
N GLU A 455 30.18 28.37 -13.09
CA GLU A 455 28.73 28.30 -12.97
C GLU A 455 28.31 28.14 -11.50
N PRO A 456 27.32 28.91 -11.01
CA PRO A 456 26.88 28.84 -9.63
C PRO A 456 26.06 27.58 -9.35
N PHE A 457 26.13 27.05 -8.12
CA PHE A 457 25.32 25.93 -7.66
C PHE A 457 23.88 26.42 -7.40
N ARG A 458 22.98 26.11 -8.33
CA ARG A 458 21.57 26.51 -8.28
C ARG A 458 20.65 25.34 -8.55
N PHE A 459 19.52 25.27 -7.82
CA PHE A 459 18.45 24.32 -8.10
C PHE A 459 17.10 24.78 -7.55
N GLU A 460 16.03 24.18 -8.04
CA GLU A 460 14.66 24.41 -7.60
C GLU A 460 14.18 23.27 -6.70
N ILE A 461 13.57 23.59 -5.55
CA ILE A 461 12.76 22.65 -4.76
C ILE A 461 11.31 22.87 -5.18
N LEU A 462 10.71 21.85 -5.79
CA LEU A 462 9.31 21.85 -6.25
C LEU A 462 8.44 21.12 -5.24
N ASP A 463 7.29 21.71 -4.85
CA ASP A 463 6.34 21.06 -3.93
C ASP A 463 4.91 21.55 -4.19
N ASP A 464 3.94 20.85 -3.60
CA ASP A 464 2.52 21.22 -3.62
C ASP A 464 2.27 22.50 -2.80
N SER A 465 1.54 23.45 -3.38
CA SER A 465 1.13 24.69 -2.71
C SER A 465 0.25 24.47 -1.47
N GLY A 466 -0.46 23.33 -1.41
CA GLY A 466 -1.24 22.90 -0.25
C GLY A 466 -0.43 22.19 0.84
N SER A 467 0.88 21.94 0.61
CA SER A 467 1.74 21.27 1.58
C SER A 467 2.17 22.20 2.72
N ALA A 468 2.49 21.61 3.87
CA ALA A 468 3.02 22.35 5.02
C ALA A 468 4.56 22.54 4.94
N MET A 469 5.18 22.33 3.78
CA MET A 469 6.65 22.27 3.64
C MET A 469 7.33 23.64 3.53
N ALA A 470 6.63 24.72 3.19
CA ALA A 470 7.24 26.04 2.99
C ALA A 470 8.13 26.51 4.17
N PRO A 471 7.73 26.40 5.46
CA PRO A 471 8.61 26.77 6.57
C PRO A 471 9.86 25.88 6.68
N VAL A 472 9.74 24.60 6.33
CA VAL A 472 10.84 23.63 6.34
C VAL A 472 11.84 23.98 5.25
N VAL A 473 11.36 24.21 4.03
CA VAL A 473 12.20 24.62 2.90
C VAL A 473 12.90 25.93 3.19
N THR A 474 12.21 26.93 3.78
CA THR A 474 12.82 28.21 4.15
C THR A 474 13.98 28.03 5.14
N ALA A 475 13.83 27.16 6.15
CA ALA A 475 14.90 26.86 7.09
C ALA A 475 16.08 26.17 6.40
N TYR A 476 15.79 25.22 5.51
CA TYR A 476 16.82 24.51 4.75
C TYR A 476 17.58 25.45 3.79
N GLN A 477 16.88 26.31 3.05
CA GLN A 477 17.49 27.34 2.17
C GLN A 477 18.46 28.24 2.93
N ARG A 478 18.15 28.64 4.18
CA ARG A 478 19.06 29.42 5.02
C ARG A 478 20.40 28.71 5.31
N ASN A 479 20.35 27.39 5.47
CA ASN A 479 21.54 26.59 5.71
C ASN A 479 22.35 26.40 4.41
N LEU A 480 21.68 26.13 3.29
CA LEU A 480 22.29 26.04 1.96
C LEU A 480 23.00 27.35 1.55
N ALA A 481 22.38 28.50 1.85
CA ALA A 481 22.99 29.79 1.59
C ALA A 481 24.32 29.99 2.33
N LYS A 482 24.53 29.40 3.53
CA LYS A 482 25.81 29.42 4.25
C LYS A 482 26.91 28.64 3.52
N LEU A 483 26.55 27.73 2.64
CA LEU A 483 27.47 27.02 1.75
C LEU A 483 27.68 27.74 0.41
N GLY A 484 26.92 28.81 0.15
CA GLY A 484 26.93 29.53 -1.13
C GLY A 484 26.06 28.88 -2.20
N ILE A 485 25.14 28.00 -1.79
CA ILE A 485 24.17 27.32 -2.66
C ILE A 485 22.91 28.17 -2.74
N GLU A 486 22.40 28.37 -3.97
CA GLU A 486 21.19 29.09 -4.27
C GLU A 486 20.06 28.09 -4.57
N ALA A 487 19.21 27.79 -3.57
CA ALA A 487 18.04 26.95 -3.72
C ALA A 487 16.77 27.82 -3.78
N SER A 488 16.02 27.73 -4.86
CA SER A 488 14.71 28.36 -5.00
C SER A 488 13.59 27.42 -4.53
N PHE A 489 12.45 27.97 -4.14
CA PHE A 489 11.25 27.18 -3.77
C PHE A 489 10.10 27.54 -4.68
N ARG A 490 9.50 26.53 -5.29
CA ARG A 490 8.33 26.67 -6.12
C ARG A 490 7.18 25.83 -5.55
N ALA A 491 6.19 26.49 -4.99
CA ALA A 491 4.92 25.89 -4.63
C ALA A 491 3.99 25.90 -5.87
N ALA A 492 3.63 24.74 -6.38
CA ALA A 492 2.76 24.57 -7.55
C ALA A 492 1.39 24.03 -7.12
N ASP A 493 0.33 24.34 -7.86
CA ASP A 493 -0.92 23.63 -7.70
C ASP A 493 -0.75 22.14 -8.06
N PHE A 494 -1.63 21.29 -7.54
CA PHE A 494 -1.47 19.85 -7.64
C PHE A 494 -1.42 19.35 -9.10
N ALA A 495 -2.20 19.93 -10.01
CA ALA A 495 -2.23 19.48 -11.40
C ALA A 495 -0.93 19.84 -12.15
N LEU A 496 -0.39 21.04 -11.91
CA LEU A 496 0.90 21.43 -12.45
C LEU A 496 2.04 20.62 -11.85
N LEU A 497 2.00 20.40 -10.52
CA LEU A 497 2.97 19.53 -9.83
C LEU A 497 2.99 18.15 -10.48
N GLN A 498 1.85 17.48 -10.57
CA GLN A 498 1.76 16.13 -11.14
C GLN A 498 2.30 16.09 -12.58
N LYS A 499 1.90 17.05 -13.42
CA LYS A 499 2.41 17.14 -14.80
C LYS A 499 3.94 17.26 -14.86
N ARG A 500 4.54 18.05 -13.98
CA ARG A 500 6.00 18.21 -13.91
C ARG A 500 6.69 16.94 -13.39
N LEU A 501 6.10 16.29 -12.37
CA LEU A 501 6.61 15.03 -11.84
C LEU A 501 6.55 13.92 -12.90
N ASP A 502 5.44 13.77 -13.61
CA ASP A 502 5.28 12.77 -14.67
C ASP A 502 6.30 12.96 -15.82
N ALA A 503 6.68 14.22 -16.09
CA ALA A 503 7.69 14.57 -17.10
C ALA A 503 9.13 14.57 -16.54
N PHE A 504 9.33 14.29 -15.24
CA PHE A 504 10.61 14.41 -14.52
C PHE A 504 11.23 15.83 -14.62
N ASP A 505 10.39 16.87 -14.78
CA ASP A 505 10.80 18.25 -14.87
C ASP A 505 10.90 18.90 -13.48
N TYR A 506 11.86 18.49 -12.71
CA TYR A 506 12.23 19.06 -11.40
C TYR A 506 13.70 18.79 -11.10
N ASP A 507 14.27 19.56 -10.17
CA ASP A 507 15.60 19.30 -9.64
C ASP A 507 15.51 18.50 -8.34
N MET A 508 14.73 19.00 -7.37
CA MET A 508 14.45 18.36 -6.08
C MET A 508 12.96 18.48 -5.76
N THR A 509 12.37 17.45 -5.18
CA THR A 509 10.94 17.48 -4.80
C THR A 509 10.69 16.65 -3.54
N THR A 510 9.60 16.93 -2.81
CA THR A 510 9.16 16.08 -1.71
C THR A 510 8.48 14.83 -2.26
N VAL A 511 8.99 13.66 -1.88
CA VAL A 511 8.35 12.37 -2.17
C VAL A 511 8.12 11.62 -0.86
N ARG A 512 7.02 10.87 -0.80
CA ARG A 512 6.76 9.91 0.26
C ARG A 512 6.51 8.53 -0.35
N TYR A 513 7.43 7.61 -0.10
CA TYR A 513 7.21 6.19 -0.30
C TYR A 513 6.59 5.60 0.97
N PRO A 514 5.34 5.12 0.92
CA PRO A 514 4.71 4.51 2.09
C PRO A 514 5.52 3.31 2.58
N GLY A 515 5.55 3.11 3.88
CA GLY A 515 6.12 1.91 4.47
C GLY A 515 5.31 0.67 4.10
N VAL A 516 6.01 -0.44 3.99
CA VAL A 516 5.46 -1.76 3.70
C VAL A 516 5.99 -2.76 4.71
N GLN A 517 5.19 -3.76 5.05
CA GLN A 517 5.61 -4.84 5.95
C GLN A 517 6.19 -6.04 5.19
N VAL A 518 5.85 -6.14 3.91
CA VAL A 518 6.37 -7.16 3.00
C VAL A 518 6.63 -6.48 1.66
N PRO A 519 7.88 -6.03 1.42
CA PRO A 519 8.25 -5.39 0.16
C PRO A 519 8.21 -6.40 -1.01
N GLY A 520 7.76 -5.92 -2.17
CA GLY A 520 7.55 -6.74 -3.36
C GLY A 520 7.77 -5.96 -4.66
N SER A 521 6.82 -6.11 -5.57
CA SER A 521 6.86 -5.54 -6.93
C SER A 521 6.86 -4.00 -6.94
N GLU A 522 6.35 -3.34 -5.90
CA GLU A 522 6.37 -1.87 -5.78
C GLU A 522 7.81 -1.33 -5.63
N GLN A 523 8.72 -2.08 -5.01
CA GLN A 523 10.13 -1.68 -4.92
C GLN A 523 10.79 -1.71 -6.31
N VAL A 524 10.39 -2.69 -7.14
CA VAL A 524 10.84 -2.76 -8.54
C VAL A 524 10.35 -1.53 -9.34
N ALA A 525 9.09 -1.13 -9.15
CA ALA A 525 8.56 0.07 -9.80
C ALA A 525 9.31 1.36 -9.39
N ARG A 526 9.72 1.46 -8.11
CA ARG A 526 10.40 2.63 -7.54
C ARG A 526 11.87 2.74 -7.92
N PHE A 527 12.59 1.61 -8.06
CA PHE A 527 14.06 1.65 -8.10
C PHE A 527 14.70 0.93 -9.30
N ALA A 528 13.95 0.13 -10.09
CA ALA A 528 14.56 -0.58 -11.22
C ALA A 528 14.93 0.38 -12.35
N SER A 529 16.11 0.16 -12.92
CA SER A 529 16.70 0.98 -13.99
C SER A 529 15.80 1.14 -15.20
N ARG A 530 15.00 0.10 -15.54
CA ARG A 530 14.09 0.11 -16.71
C ARG A 530 12.99 1.17 -16.63
N TYR A 531 12.69 1.66 -15.43
CA TYR A 531 11.67 2.70 -15.21
C TYR A 531 12.27 4.11 -15.09
N ALA A 532 13.60 4.22 -15.04
CA ALA A 532 14.28 5.49 -14.80
C ALA A 532 13.93 6.60 -15.81
N ASP A 533 13.70 6.26 -17.08
CA ASP A 533 13.37 7.22 -18.14
C ASP A 533 11.92 7.11 -18.65
N GLN A 534 11.10 6.30 -17.99
CA GLN A 534 9.70 6.13 -18.39
C GLN A 534 8.84 7.21 -17.71
N PRO A 535 8.29 8.18 -18.47
CA PRO A 535 7.43 9.22 -17.92
C PRO A 535 6.27 8.66 -17.11
N GLY A 536 5.98 9.28 -15.96
CA GLY A 536 4.93 8.85 -15.04
C GLY A 536 5.25 7.58 -14.25
N SER A 537 6.49 7.09 -14.28
CA SER A 537 6.92 5.96 -13.43
C SER A 537 7.20 6.38 -12.00
N ASP A 538 7.18 5.40 -11.08
CA ASP A 538 7.53 5.61 -9.66
C ASP A 538 9.04 5.76 -9.42
N ASN A 539 9.91 5.55 -10.43
CA ASN A 539 11.35 5.81 -10.31
C ASN A 539 11.62 7.32 -10.37
N MET A 540 11.15 8.01 -9.33
CA MET A 540 11.24 9.46 -9.21
C MET A 540 12.69 9.97 -9.25
N ILE A 541 13.61 9.28 -8.61
CA ILE A 541 15.03 9.69 -8.56
C ILE A 541 15.77 9.50 -9.89
N GLY A 542 15.25 8.70 -10.82
CA GLY A 542 15.95 8.38 -12.06
C GLY A 542 17.14 7.44 -11.86
N LEU A 543 17.04 6.56 -10.88
CA LEU A 543 18.11 5.62 -10.53
C LEU A 543 18.33 4.60 -11.65
N LYS A 544 19.58 4.48 -12.07
CA LYS A 544 20.06 3.46 -13.01
C LYS A 544 21.25 2.75 -12.36
N SER A 545 21.03 1.56 -11.84
CA SER A 545 22.05 0.77 -11.14
C SER A 545 21.85 -0.71 -11.37
N PRO A 546 22.74 -1.37 -12.14
CA PRO A 546 22.66 -2.83 -12.31
C PRO A 546 22.76 -3.59 -10.97
N GLY A 547 23.50 -3.06 -10.00
CA GLY A 547 23.56 -3.64 -8.65
C GLY A 547 22.21 -3.61 -7.94
N VAL A 548 21.49 -2.48 -8.00
CA VAL A 548 20.13 -2.37 -7.44
C VAL A 548 19.15 -3.28 -8.19
N ASP A 549 19.25 -3.36 -9.53
CA ASP A 549 18.39 -4.26 -10.32
C ASP A 549 18.56 -5.74 -9.90
N ALA A 550 19.80 -6.17 -9.63
CA ALA A 550 20.08 -7.52 -9.16
C ALA A 550 19.53 -7.78 -7.75
N ILE A 551 19.66 -6.81 -6.82
CA ILE A 551 19.11 -6.91 -5.46
C ILE A 551 17.56 -6.98 -5.51
N LEU A 552 16.92 -6.17 -6.35
CA LEU A 552 15.47 -6.22 -6.58
C LEU A 552 15.03 -7.58 -7.12
N GLY A 553 15.86 -8.20 -7.99
CA GLY A 553 15.65 -9.58 -8.44
C GLY A 553 15.63 -10.58 -7.28
N SER A 554 16.58 -10.49 -6.37
CA SER A 554 16.66 -11.34 -5.16
C SER A 554 15.46 -11.11 -4.24
N LEU A 555 15.03 -9.87 -4.07
CA LEU A 555 13.86 -9.49 -3.26
C LEU A 555 12.57 -10.15 -3.78
N VAL A 556 12.29 -10.03 -5.07
CA VAL A 556 11.07 -10.60 -5.69
C VAL A 556 11.10 -12.13 -5.70
N GLN A 557 12.30 -12.73 -5.79
CA GLN A 557 12.47 -14.18 -5.82
C GLN A 557 12.55 -14.83 -4.42
N ALA A 558 12.55 -14.06 -3.34
CA ALA A 558 12.63 -14.55 -1.98
C ALA A 558 11.54 -15.59 -1.68
N GLN A 559 11.95 -16.80 -1.24
CA GLN A 559 11.04 -17.90 -0.94
C GLN A 559 10.73 -17.99 0.55
N THR A 560 11.53 -17.38 1.40
CA THR A 560 11.39 -17.40 2.86
C THR A 560 11.46 -15.98 3.43
N ARG A 561 10.92 -15.77 4.62
CA ARG A 561 11.03 -14.47 5.32
C ARG A 561 12.50 -14.05 5.55
N PRO A 562 13.41 -14.90 6.00
CA PRO A 562 14.85 -14.54 6.09
C PRO A 562 15.43 -14.05 4.76
N GLN A 563 15.17 -14.74 3.64
CA GLN A 563 15.65 -14.29 2.33
C GLN A 563 15.09 -12.92 1.93
N LEU A 564 13.83 -12.65 2.27
CA LEU A 564 13.22 -11.33 2.04
C LEU A 564 13.89 -10.25 2.90
N LEU A 565 14.17 -10.54 4.17
CA LEU A 565 14.88 -9.65 5.09
C LEU A 565 16.27 -9.32 4.55
N ASP A 566 17.06 -10.34 4.20
CA ASP A 566 18.41 -10.16 3.67
C ASP A 566 18.41 -9.30 2.40
N ALA A 567 17.50 -9.57 1.47
CA ALA A 567 17.39 -8.80 0.23
C ALA A 567 16.92 -7.35 0.48
N THR A 568 16.03 -7.14 1.46
CA THR A 568 15.55 -5.81 1.82
C THR A 568 16.62 -5.00 2.54
N HIS A 569 17.35 -5.61 3.47
CA HIS A 569 18.50 -4.99 4.14
C HIS A 569 19.57 -4.59 3.12
N ALA A 570 19.91 -5.49 2.17
CA ALA A 570 20.84 -5.17 1.09
C ALA A 570 20.37 -3.97 0.25
N LEU A 571 19.07 -3.93 -0.09
CA LEU A 571 18.47 -2.79 -0.83
C LEU A 571 18.53 -1.50 -0.02
N ASP A 572 18.09 -1.52 1.23
CA ASP A 572 18.09 -0.35 2.13
C ASP A 572 19.50 0.23 2.28
N ARG A 573 20.47 -0.64 2.50
CA ARG A 573 21.89 -0.27 2.63
C ARG A 573 22.40 0.47 1.39
N VAL A 574 22.14 -0.08 0.20
CA VAL A 574 22.57 0.56 -1.06
C VAL A 574 21.85 1.89 -1.28
N LEU A 575 20.55 1.97 -0.99
CA LEU A 575 19.79 3.22 -1.16
C LEU A 575 20.24 4.30 -0.17
N MET A 576 20.53 3.95 1.07
CA MET A 576 20.97 4.90 2.09
C MET A 576 22.38 5.42 1.81
N HIS A 577 23.33 4.56 1.43
CA HIS A 577 24.68 5.00 1.01
C HIS A 577 24.67 5.81 -0.30
N GLY A 578 23.60 5.71 -1.09
CA GLY A 578 23.40 6.52 -2.29
C GLY A 578 23.00 7.97 -2.02
N TYR A 579 22.53 8.31 -0.82
CA TYR A 579 22.04 9.65 -0.46
C TYR A 579 21.06 10.23 -1.49
N TYR A 580 20.18 9.40 -2.03
CA TYR A 580 19.24 9.83 -3.09
C TYR A 580 18.13 10.75 -2.58
N ALA A 581 17.87 10.71 -1.29
CA ALA A 581 16.93 11.56 -0.58
C ALA A 581 17.60 12.20 0.63
N ILE A 582 17.12 13.37 1.01
CA ILE A 582 17.37 13.96 2.33
C ILE A 582 16.23 13.48 3.23
N PRO A 583 16.49 12.51 4.12
CA PRO A 583 15.43 11.92 4.94
C PRO A 583 14.80 12.96 5.87
N GLN A 584 13.48 12.96 5.93
CA GLN A 584 12.71 13.86 6.76
C GLN A 584 12.32 13.16 8.08
N TRP A 585 11.03 12.89 8.32
CA TRP A 585 10.55 12.41 9.61
C TRP A 585 9.32 11.52 9.48
N TYR A 586 9.04 10.81 10.56
CA TYR A 586 7.84 10.00 10.74
C TYR A 586 7.27 10.12 12.16
N SER A 587 6.09 9.57 12.35
CA SER A 587 5.42 9.46 13.65
C SER A 587 5.09 8.01 13.97
N THR A 588 5.37 7.58 15.18
CA THR A 588 5.01 6.24 15.70
C THR A 588 3.62 6.17 16.31
N VAL A 589 2.87 7.29 16.23
CA VAL A 589 1.53 7.40 16.81
C VAL A 589 0.56 8.02 15.82
N HIS A 590 -0.69 7.60 15.89
CA HIS A 590 -1.82 8.33 15.35
C HIS A 590 -2.33 9.32 16.40
N ARG A 591 -2.45 10.60 16.02
CA ARG A 591 -3.03 11.65 16.86
C ARG A 591 -4.49 11.78 16.52
N ILE A 592 -5.37 11.39 17.43
CA ILE A 592 -6.82 11.40 17.23
C ILE A 592 -7.47 12.32 18.26
N ALA A 593 -8.23 13.30 17.76
CA ALA A 593 -9.15 14.09 18.56
C ALA A 593 -10.57 13.60 18.30
N TYR A 594 -11.37 13.36 19.33
CA TYR A 594 -12.68 12.75 19.20
C TYR A 594 -13.64 13.16 20.31
N LYS A 595 -14.95 13.02 20.06
CA LYS A 595 -15.97 13.23 21.10
C LYS A 595 -15.92 12.11 22.13
N ARG A 596 -16.07 12.48 23.40
CA ARG A 596 -16.09 11.53 24.54
C ARG A 596 -17.17 10.44 24.44
N THR A 597 -18.18 10.66 23.62
CA THR A 597 -19.26 9.70 23.34
C THR A 597 -18.83 8.55 22.41
N LEU A 598 -17.60 8.53 21.95
CA LEU A 598 -17.03 7.42 21.20
C LEU A 598 -16.16 6.55 22.10
N ALA A 599 -16.22 5.24 21.86
CA ALA A 599 -15.36 4.25 22.48
C ALA A 599 -14.68 3.37 21.44
N TYR A 600 -13.62 2.68 21.82
CA TYR A 600 -12.78 1.87 20.96
C TYR A 600 -12.29 0.61 21.68
N PRO A 601 -11.81 -0.42 20.96
CA PRO A 601 -11.28 -1.64 21.54
C PRO A 601 -10.12 -1.38 22.53
N ALA A 602 -10.03 -2.17 23.58
CA ALA A 602 -8.93 -2.09 24.55
C ALA A 602 -7.58 -2.47 23.93
N SER A 603 -7.57 -3.46 23.05
CA SER A 603 -6.40 -3.87 22.28
C SER A 603 -6.31 -3.05 20.99
N LEU A 604 -5.13 -2.52 20.69
CA LEU A 604 -4.89 -1.81 19.44
C LEU A 604 -4.45 -2.78 18.36
N PRO A 605 -4.85 -2.56 17.09
CA PRO A 605 -4.20 -3.24 15.97
C PRO A 605 -2.73 -2.79 15.87
N LEU A 606 -1.89 -3.60 15.24
CA LEU A 606 -0.48 -3.23 15.01
C LEU A 606 -0.33 -2.37 13.75
N TYR A 607 -0.98 -2.78 12.66
CA TYR A 607 -0.86 -2.17 11.33
C TYR A 607 -2.22 -1.65 10.89
N TYR A 608 -2.48 -0.36 11.04
CA TYR A 608 -3.81 0.21 10.77
C TYR A 608 -3.76 1.66 10.30
N SER A 609 -4.73 2.04 9.47
CA SER A 609 -5.08 3.43 9.24
C SER A 609 -6.01 3.90 10.37
N ALA A 610 -5.77 5.08 10.89
CA ALA A 610 -6.59 5.62 11.98
C ALA A 610 -8.04 5.84 11.55
N GLU A 611 -8.27 6.30 10.32
CA GLU A 611 -9.59 6.54 9.74
C GLU A 611 -10.39 5.26 9.60
N ASP A 612 -9.77 4.20 9.05
CA ASP A 612 -10.43 2.90 8.89
C ASP A 612 -10.71 2.25 10.24
N TRP A 613 -9.79 2.38 11.20
CA TRP A 613 -9.97 1.87 12.55
C TRP A 613 -11.16 2.54 13.26
N ILE A 614 -11.28 3.88 13.15
CA ILE A 614 -12.40 4.64 13.71
C ILE A 614 -13.71 4.17 13.05
N ALA A 615 -13.78 4.13 11.72
CA ALA A 615 -15.00 3.82 11.01
C ALA A 615 -15.45 2.36 11.19
N SER A 616 -14.50 1.41 11.31
CA SER A 616 -14.82 -0.02 11.32
C SER A 616 -14.95 -0.61 12.72
N MET A 617 -14.17 -0.14 13.73
CA MET A 617 -14.03 -0.84 15.01
C MET A 617 -14.52 -0.04 16.23
N TRP A 618 -14.67 1.28 16.12
CA TRP A 618 -15.18 2.10 17.20
C TRP A 618 -16.71 1.97 17.30
N TRP A 619 -17.29 2.45 18.41
CA TRP A 619 -18.74 2.47 18.64
C TRP A 619 -19.17 3.71 19.40
N ALA A 620 -20.45 4.06 19.31
CA ALA A 620 -21.06 5.08 20.13
C ALA A 620 -21.37 4.52 21.55
N THR A 621 -20.95 5.25 22.59
CA THR A 621 -21.40 4.92 23.95
C THR A 621 -22.82 5.41 24.14
N PRO A 622 -23.70 4.66 24.84
CA PRO A 622 -25.01 5.15 25.22
C PRO A 622 -24.89 6.47 25.99
N ALA A 623 -25.68 7.46 25.65
CA ALA A 623 -25.78 8.66 26.49
C ALA A 623 -26.21 8.22 27.89
N HIS A 624 -25.50 8.67 28.93
CA HIS A 624 -25.88 8.37 30.31
C HIS A 624 -27.35 8.75 30.53
N GLY A 625 -28.26 7.77 30.59
CA GLY A 625 -29.67 7.96 30.90
C GLY A 625 -30.69 7.46 29.88
N GLN A 626 -30.29 6.90 28.72
CA GLN A 626 -31.25 6.19 27.84
C GLN A 626 -31.10 4.67 28.00
N PRO A 627 -32.18 3.93 28.35
CA PRO A 627 -32.16 2.48 28.33
C PRO A 627 -31.94 2.01 26.89
N SER A 628 -31.11 0.97 26.71
CA SER A 628 -30.98 0.23 25.47
C SER A 628 -32.38 -0.20 25.01
N GLY A 629 -32.92 0.47 23.99
CA GLY A 629 -34.13 -0.03 23.32
C GLY A 629 -33.75 -1.28 22.54
N ASP A 630 -34.47 -2.35 22.80
CA ASP A 630 -34.44 -3.66 22.12
C ASP A 630 -34.64 -3.56 20.61
#